data_bdf9a6c0c3713a0d0631b381cd192dcf
#
_entry.id   bdf9a6c0c3713a0d0631b381cd192dcf
#
_cell.length_a   1.000
_cell.length_b   1.000
_cell.length_c   1.000
_cell.angle_alpha   90.00
_cell.angle_beta   90.00
_cell.angle_gamma   90.00
#
_symmetry.space_group_name_H-M   'P 1'
#
loop_
_entity.id
_entity.type
_entity.pdbx_description
1 polymer ?
#
loop_
_entity_poly.entity_id
_entity_poly.type
_entity_poly.pdbx_seq_one_letter_code
_entity_poly.pdbx_strand_id
1 'polypeptide(L)'
;VTDLVAGIKDDPDVTVRAINVIGYASPEGLLSNNQRLSEGRAKALTDYLASQFDYPRSLYQVAFGGENWDGLKECVEASQMPYRKEVLEFIGSFPTECDYAAQVRRKKTLMNLKGGEPYRYIIREFCPLLRKAICKIDFDVRNFSIEQAKEVFKSRPQNLSLNEMFLVANTYEKGSQEFIDLFETAVKLYPDDVTANLNAAAAALSRKDTVY
;
A
#
# COMPACT_ATOMS: atom_id res chain seq x y z
N VAL A 1 6.22 -1.28 10.09
CA VAL A 1 7.14 -1.70 9.00
C VAL A 1 7.98 -2.88 9.47
N THR A 2 8.66 -2.81 10.61
CA THR A 2 9.52 -3.87 11.15
C THR A 2 8.80 -5.20 11.34
N ASP A 3 7.62 -5.19 11.94
CA ASP A 3 6.85 -6.43 12.21
C ASP A 3 6.42 -7.11 10.89
N LEU A 4 6.06 -6.31 9.87
CA LEU A 4 5.73 -6.84 8.55
C LEU A 4 6.94 -7.48 7.88
N VAL A 5 8.10 -6.81 7.91
CA VAL A 5 9.34 -7.31 7.30
C VAL A 5 9.83 -8.57 8.04
N ALA A 6 9.73 -8.59 9.36
CA ALA A 6 10.06 -9.77 10.17
C ALA A 6 9.18 -10.97 9.81
N GLY A 7 7.87 -10.77 9.74
CA GLY A 7 6.93 -11.84 9.38
C GLY A 7 7.19 -12.43 7.99
N ILE A 8 7.60 -11.59 7.02
CA ILE A 8 7.98 -12.05 5.68
C ILE A 8 9.31 -12.82 5.71
N LYS A 9 10.31 -12.33 6.48
CA LYS A 9 11.64 -12.95 6.56
C LYS A 9 11.60 -14.34 7.18
N ASP A 10 10.80 -14.52 8.21
CA ASP A 10 10.73 -15.75 8.99
C ASP A 10 9.79 -16.80 8.36
N ASP A 11 9.09 -16.45 7.28
CA ASP A 11 8.20 -17.37 6.59
C ASP A 11 8.99 -18.25 5.59
N PRO A 12 9.09 -19.56 5.81
CA PRO A 12 9.87 -20.47 4.96
C PRO A 12 9.29 -20.65 3.54
N ASP A 13 8.05 -20.23 3.34
CA ASP A 13 7.36 -20.35 2.06
C ASP A 13 7.49 -19.09 1.19
N VAL A 14 8.14 -18.04 1.72
CA VAL A 14 8.28 -16.73 1.08
C VAL A 14 9.70 -16.49 0.59
N THR A 15 9.81 -15.97 -0.63
CA THR A 15 11.09 -15.52 -1.21
C THR A 15 10.97 -14.04 -1.58
N VAL A 16 11.73 -13.18 -0.92
CA VAL A 16 11.76 -11.74 -1.23
C VAL A 16 12.48 -11.50 -2.56
N ARG A 17 11.84 -10.75 -3.46
CA ARG A 17 12.36 -10.38 -4.79
C ARG A 17 12.95 -8.98 -4.82
N ALA A 18 12.29 -8.05 -4.16
CA ALA A 18 12.77 -6.67 -4.06
C ALA A 18 12.24 -5.99 -2.79
N ILE A 19 13.02 -5.04 -2.29
CA ILE A 19 12.66 -4.13 -1.20
C ILE A 19 12.74 -2.72 -1.74
N ASN A 20 11.59 -2.19 -2.15
CA ASN A 20 11.49 -0.88 -2.76
C ASN A 20 11.30 0.19 -1.67
N VAL A 21 12.24 1.11 -1.57
CA VAL A 21 12.19 2.19 -0.58
C VAL A 21 12.12 3.53 -1.31
N ILE A 22 11.08 4.31 -1.02
CA ILE A 22 10.87 5.63 -1.63
C ILE A 22 10.73 6.66 -0.52
N GLY A 23 11.60 7.68 -0.53
CA GLY A 23 11.49 8.81 0.38
C GLY A 23 10.73 9.97 -0.24
N TYR A 24 9.99 10.71 0.57
CA TYR A 24 9.22 11.87 0.15
C TYR A 24 9.43 13.07 1.06
N ALA A 25 9.35 14.26 0.49
CA ALA A 25 9.23 15.55 1.19
C ALA A 25 7.83 16.13 0.96
N SER A 26 7.41 17.05 1.80
CA SER A 26 6.21 17.86 1.58
C SER A 26 6.48 18.97 0.55
N PRO A 27 5.46 19.41 -0.23
CA PRO A 27 5.62 20.43 -1.25
C PRO A 27 5.68 21.87 -0.65
N GLU A 28 6.53 22.05 0.34
CA GLU A 28 6.81 23.35 0.98
C GLU A 28 8.30 23.69 0.91
N GLY A 29 8.65 24.96 1.05
CA GLY A 29 10.06 25.39 1.06
C GLY A 29 10.73 25.27 -0.33
N LEU A 30 12.07 25.15 -0.33
CA LEU A 30 12.85 25.09 -1.57
C LEU A 30 12.87 23.69 -2.16
N LEU A 31 12.67 23.59 -3.48
CA LEU A 31 12.66 22.30 -4.20
C LEU A 31 13.96 21.50 -4.02
N SER A 32 15.12 22.18 -4.12
CA SER A 32 16.43 21.54 -3.93
C SER A 32 16.61 20.95 -2.53
N ASN A 33 16.07 21.63 -1.51
CA ASN A 33 16.08 21.10 -0.14
C ASN A 33 15.15 19.89 0.00
N ASN A 34 13.98 19.94 -0.64
CA ASN A 34 13.02 18.83 -0.62
C ASN A 34 13.56 17.58 -1.33
N GLN A 35 14.31 17.76 -2.41
CA GLN A 35 15.02 16.64 -3.06
C GLN A 35 16.01 15.99 -2.09
N ARG A 36 16.88 16.78 -1.44
CA ARG A 36 17.84 16.28 -0.45
C ARG A 36 17.15 15.60 0.74
N LEU A 37 16.02 16.14 1.22
CA LEU A 37 15.27 15.55 2.33
C LEU A 37 14.60 14.22 1.93
N SER A 38 14.06 14.15 0.73
CA SER A 38 13.50 12.93 0.14
C SER A 38 14.56 11.81 0.06
N GLU A 39 15.73 12.15 -0.47
CA GLU A 39 16.89 11.25 -0.56
C GLU A 39 17.36 10.79 0.83
N GLY A 40 17.52 11.71 1.77
CA GLY A 40 17.93 11.40 3.14
C GLY A 40 16.95 10.45 3.84
N ARG A 41 15.64 10.63 3.65
CA ARG A 41 14.61 9.73 4.22
C ARG A 41 14.67 8.33 3.62
N ALA A 42 14.80 8.24 2.29
CA ALA A 42 14.93 6.93 1.63
C ALA A 42 16.17 6.18 2.13
N LYS A 43 17.32 6.84 2.17
CA LYS A 43 18.58 6.25 2.65
C LYS A 43 18.46 5.83 4.12
N ALA A 44 17.93 6.68 5.00
CA ALA A 44 17.80 6.38 6.41
C ALA A 44 16.92 5.15 6.66
N LEU A 45 15.78 5.02 5.94
CA LEU A 45 14.93 3.83 6.06
C LEU A 45 15.64 2.59 5.51
N THR A 46 16.34 2.71 4.37
CA THR A 46 17.11 1.60 3.78
C THR A 46 18.20 1.10 4.73
N ASP A 47 18.99 2.01 5.31
CA ASP A 47 20.06 1.66 6.23
C ASP A 47 19.51 1.03 7.51
N TYR A 48 18.40 1.55 8.02
CA TYR A 48 17.70 0.96 9.15
C TYR A 48 17.24 -0.47 8.86
N LEU A 49 16.52 -0.69 7.74
CA LEU A 49 16.05 -2.02 7.37
C LEU A 49 17.21 -2.99 7.15
N ALA A 50 18.28 -2.56 6.49
CA ALA A 50 19.46 -3.38 6.27
C ALA A 50 20.24 -3.69 7.55
N SER A 51 20.14 -2.87 8.59
CA SER A 51 20.73 -3.15 9.90
C SER A 51 19.90 -4.12 10.75
N GLN A 52 18.58 -4.16 10.54
CA GLN A 52 17.67 -5.03 11.28
C GLN A 52 17.48 -6.40 10.61
N PHE A 53 17.56 -6.45 9.28
CA PHE A 53 17.27 -7.64 8.49
C PHE A 53 18.45 -7.96 7.58
N ASP A 54 18.90 -9.21 7.62
CA ASP A 54 20.04 -9.72 6.83
C ASP A 54 19.61 -10.05 5.38
N TYR A 55 19.10 -9.03 4.67
CA TYR A 55 18.82 -9.12 3.24
C TYR A 55 20.01 -8.60 2.43
N PRO A 56 20.37 -9.27 1.31
CA PRO A 56 21.39 -8.77 0.40
C PRO A 56 21.10 -7.34 -0.06
N ARG A 57 22.12 -6.48 -0.08
CA ARG A 57 21.98 -5.08 -0.56
C ARG A 57 21.41 -4.97 -1.97
N SER A 58 21.61 -5.99 -2.81
CA SER A 58 21.09 -6.06 -4.18
C SER A 58 19.56 -6.12 -4.27
N LEU A 59 18.87 -6.51 -3.20
CA LEU A 59 17.40 -6.51 -3.16
C LEU A 59 16.80 -5.11 -2.91
N TYR A 60 17.61 -4.17 -2.38
CA TYR A 60 17.12 -2.83 -2.08
C TYR A 60 17.12 -1.95 -3.33
N GLN A 61 15.95 -1.47 -3.71
CA GLN A 61 15.73 -0.48 -4.75
C GLN A 61 15.33 0.84 -4.10
N VAL A 62 16.21 1.84 -4.18
CA VAL A 62 16.03 3.11 -3.49
C VAL A 62 15.66 4.19 -4.49
N ALA A 63 14.51 4.81 -4.29
CA ALA A 63 14.03 5.91 -5.11
C ALA A 63 13.80 7.18 -4.27
N PHE A 64 13.89 8.32 -4.94
CA PHE A 64 13.69 9.63 -4.35
C PHE A 64 12.47 10.26 -5.01
N GLY A 65 11.35 10.22 -4.31
CA GLY A 65 10.05 10.69 -4.81
C GLY A 65 9.91 12.22 -4.80
N GLY A 66 10.91 12.95 -4.25
CA GLY A 66 10.86 14.40 -4.16
C GLY A 66 9.67 14.90 -3.34
N GLU A 67 8.92 15.84 -3.89
CA GLU A 67 7.73 16.41 -3.25
C GLU A 67 6.51 15.51 -3.46
N ASN A 68 5.85 15.10 -2.37
CA ASN A 68 4.72 14.17 -2.36
C ASN A 68 3.40 14.85 -2.79
N TRP A 69 3.28 15.17 -4.07
CA TRP A 69 2.07 15.79 -4.61
C TRP A 69 0.89 14.82 -4.70
N ASP A 70 1.13 13.55 -4.96
CA ASP A 70 0.08 12.51 -4.98
C ASP A 70 -0.50 12.30 -3.59
N GLY A 71 0.36 12.18 -2.57
CA GLY A 71 -0.10 12.12 -1.19
C GLY A 71 -0.82 13.39 -0.73
N LEU A 72 -0.43 14.58 -1.25
CA LEU A 72 -1.19 15.81 -1.01
C LEU A 72 -2.59 15.71 -1.61
N LYS A 73 -2.71 15.22 -2.85
CA LYS A 73 -3.99 15.00 -3.51
C LYS A 73 -4.88 14.08 -2.68
N GLU A 74 -4.36 12.92 -2.26
CA GLU A 74 -5.08 11.97 -1.39
C GLU A 74 -5.58 12.62 -0.08
N CYS A 75 -4.72 13.39 0.60
CA CYS A 75 -5.09 14.11 1.81
C CYS A 75 -6.23 15.12 1.56
N VAL A 76 -6.16 15.85 0.46
CA VAL A 76 -7.20 16.83 0.08
C VAL A 76 -8.50 16.11 -0.26
N GLU A 77 -8.45 15.00 -1.01
CA GLU A 77 -9.62 14.19 -1.37
C GLU A 77 -10.34 13.62 -0.15
N ALA A 78 -9.59 13.18 0.85
CA ALA A 78 -10.15 12.61 2.09
C ALA A 78 -10.63 13.66 3.09
N SER A 79 -10.39 14.97 2.86
CA SER A 79 -10.66 16.03 3.82
C SER A 79 -11.92 16.84 3.54
N GLN A 80 -12.31 17.65 4.52
CA GLN A 80 -13.32 18.71 4.40
C GLN A 80 -12.66 20.11 4.45
N MET A 81 -11.42 20.24 3.90
CA MET A 81 -10.70 21.51 3.94
C MET A 81 -11.41 22.62 3.16
N PRO A 82 -11.22 23.90 3.53
CA PRO A 82 -11.70 25.02 2.74
C PRO A 82 -11.10 25.03 1.33
N TYR A 83 -11.92 25.39 0.33
CA TYR A 83 -11.52 25.42 -1.09
C TYR A 83 -11.00 24.09 -1.64
N ARG A 84 -11.50 22.95 -1.09
CA ARG A 84 -11.09 21.60 -1.50
C ARG A 84 -11.16 21.39 -3.01
N LYS A 85 -12.27 21.82 -3.64
CA LYS A 85 -12.49 21.65 -5.09
C LYS A 85 -11.43 22.40 -5.90
N GLU A 86 -11.18 23.65 -5.58
CA GLU A 86 -10.20 24.47 -6.28
C GLU A 86 -8.78 23.97 -6.09
N VAL A 87 -8.45 23.43 -4.92
CA VAL A 87 -7.14 22.81 -4.67
C VAL A 87 -6.98 21.53 -5.50
N LEU A 88 -8.00 20.69 -5.62
CA LEU A 88 -7.96 19.47 -6.45
C LEU A 88 -7.85 19.82 -7.93
N GLU A 89 -8.62 20.78 -8.43
CA GLU A 89 -8.52 21.28 -9.80
C GLU A 89 -7.12 21.81 -10.08
N PHE A 90 -6.55 22.57 -9.15
CA PHE A 90 -5.19 23.07 -9.24
C PHE A 90 -4.16 21.93 -9.31
N ILE A 91 -4.22 20.96 -8.39
CA ILE A 91 -3.28 19.82 -8.39
C ILE A 91 -3.39 19.04 -9.69
N GLY A 92 -4.60 18.78 -10.18
CA GLY A 92 -4.87 18.05 -11.42
C GLY A 92 -4.47 18.79 -12.70
N SER A 93 -4.32 20.11 -12.64
CA SER A 93 -3.94 20.93 -13.80
C SER A 93 -2.46 20.85 -14.19
N PHE A 94 -1.60 20.29 -13.33
CA PHE A 94 -0.17 20.16 -13.57
C PHE A 94 0.18 18.73 -13.99
N PRO A 95 1.02 18.54 -15.01
CA PRO A 95 1.55 17.22 -15.37
C PRO A 95 2.40 16.66 -14.21
N THR A 96 2.36 15.34 -14.05
CA THR A 96 3.17 14.63 -13.05
C THR A 96 4.65 14.86 -13.27
N GLU A 97 5.08 14.86 -14.54
CA GLU A 97 6.44 15.19 -14.94
C GLU A 97 6.49 16.60 -15.48
N CYS A 98 7.23 17.46 -14.82
CA CYS A 98 7.47 18.83 -15.26
C CYS A 98 8.88 19.28 -14.91
N ASP A 99 9.39 20.27 -15.65
CA ASP A 99 10.70 20.84 -15.43
C ASP A 99 10.79 21.56 -14.07
N TYR A 100 12.02 21.90 -13.67
CA TYR A 100 12.29 22.59 -12.41
C TYR A 100 11.49 23.91 -12.29
N ALA A 101 11.45 24.69 -13.37
CA ALA A 101 10.77 25.98 -13.38
C ALA A 101 9.24 25.81 -13.22
N ALA A 102 8.66 24.78 -13.84
CA ALA A 102 7.24 24.43 -13.70
C ALA A 102 6.92 23.98 -12.26
N GLN A 103 7.78 23.17 -11.64
CA GLN A 103 7.61 22.77 -10.23
C GLN A 103 7.66 23.97 -9.29
N VAL A 104 8.57 24.91 -9.49
CA VAL A 104 8.64 26.16 -8.70
C VAL A 104 7.39 27.01 -8.92
N ARG A 105 6.92 27.17 -10.17
CA ARG A 105 5.67 27.89 -10.48
C ARG A 105 4.47 27.23 -9.81
N ARG A 106 4.35 25.89 -9.90
CA ARG A 106 3.29 25.11 -9.25
C ARG A 106 3.18 25.47 -7.77
N LYS A 107 4.28 25.42 -7.06
CA LYS A 107 4.33 25.73 -5.63
C LYS A 107 3.93 27.18 -5.33
N LYS A 108 4.48 28.15 -6.09
CA LYS A 108 4.16 29.57 -5.93
C LYS A 108 2.67 29.84 -6.19
N THR A 109 2.07 29.17 -7.16
CA THR A 109 0.63 29.30 -7.46
C THR A 109 -0.22 28.74 -6.31
N LEU A 110 0.12 27.58 -5.75
CA LEU A 110 -0.56 27.03 -4.58
C LEU A 110 -0.48 27.95 -3.38
N MET A 111 0.70 28.56 -3.14
CA MET A 111 0.91 29.50 -2.04
C MET A 111 -0.02 30.72 -2.12
N ASN A 112 -0.36 31.16 -3.33
CA ASN A 112 -1.19 32.36 -3.55
C ASN A 112 -2.66 32.05 -3.82
N LEU A 113 -3.03 30.77 -3.94
CA LEU A 113 -4.40 30.36 -4.21
C LEU A 113 -5.34 30.86 -3.12
N LYS A 114 -6.41 31.57 -3.51
CA LYS A 114 -7.39 32.14 -2.56
C LYS A 114 -6.75 32.91 -1.40
N GLY A 115 -5.75 33.75 -1.72
CA GLY A 115 -5.05 34.54 -0.69
C GLY A 115 -4.19 33.73 0.28
N GLY A 116 -3.83 32.50 -0.11
CA GLY A 116 -2.99 31.59 0.67
C GLY A 116 -3.68 30.87 1.81
N GLU A 117 -5.00 30.96 1.94
CA GLU A 117 -5.76 30.27 2.98
C GLU A 117 -5.64 28.76 2.87
N PRO A 118 -5.88 28.12 1.69
CA PRO A 118 -5.69 26.69 1.52
C PRO A 118 -4.24 26.26 1.82
N TYR A 119 -3.26 27.03 1.41
CA TYR A 119 -1.85 26.70 1.63
C TYR A 119 -1.49 26.67 3.12
N ARG A 120 -1.98 27.64 3.92
CA ARG A 120 -1.77 27.63 5.38
C ARG A 120 -2.40 26.41 6.04
N TYR A 121 -3.57 25.97 5.56
CA TYR A 121 -4.22 24.75 6.02
C TYR A 121 -3.35 23.52 5.67
N ILE A 122 -2.91 23.40 4.42
CA ILE A 122 -2.07 22.30 3.93
C ILE A 122 -0.77 22.18 4.75
N ILE A 123 -0.09 23.31 5.02
CA ILE A 123 1.15 23.28 5.81
C ILE A 123 0.91 22.71 7.19
N ARG A 124 -0.16 23.12 7.86
CA ARG A 124 -0.46 22.71 9.23
C ARG A 124 -0.92 21.29 9.34
N GLU A 125 -1.86 20.88 8.48
CA GLU A 125 -2.56 19.61 8.62
C GLU A 125 -1.94 18.48 7.78
N PHE A 126 -1.49 18.76 6.55
CA PHE A 126 -1.09 17.72 5.62
C PHE A 126 0.42 17.58 5.47
N CYS A 127 1.19 18.68 5.46
CA CYS A 127 2.64 18.59 5.27
C CYS A 127 3.36 17.66 6.25
N PRO A 128 2.98 17.57 7.53
CA PRO A 128 3.57 16.58 8.43
C PRO A 128 3.37 15.13 7.98
N LEU A 129 2.23 14.81 7.39
CA LEU A 129 1.87 13.47 6.91
C LEU A 129 2.58 13.10 5.59
N LEU A 130 2.97 14.11 4.81
CA LEU A 130 3.62 13.94 3.52
C LEU A 130 5.11 13.67 3.62
N ARG A 131 5.73 13.97 4.77
CA ARG A 131 7.15 13.77 5.06
C ARG A 131 7.39 12.35 5.52
N LYS A 132 7.45 11.40 4.59
CA LYS A 132 7.54 9.97 4.90
C LYS A 132 8.52 9.23 4.00
N ALA A 133 8.94 8.05 4.42
CA ALA A 133 9.49 7.04 3.54
C ALA A 133 8.54 5.85 3.51
N ILE A 134 8.38 5.26 2.33
CA ILE A 134 7.53 4.09 2.09
C ILE A 134 8.44 2.93 1.75
N CYS A 135 8.17 1.76 2.34
CA CYS A 135 8.77 0.49 1.97
C CYS A 135 7.70 -0.41 1.36
N LYS A 136 7.96 -0.90 0.16
CA LYS A 136 7.19 -1.96 -0.50
C LYS A 136 8.09 -3.17 -0.68
N ILE A 137 7.61 -4.36 -0.29
CA ILE A 137 8.35 -5.60 -0.45
C ILE A 137 7.62 -6.42 -1.50
N ASP A 138 8.35 -6.76 -2.56
CA ASP A 138 7.88 -7.68 -3.58
C ASP A 138 8.43 -9.06 -3.24
N PHE A 139 7.54 -10.03 -3.11
CA PHE A 139 7.90 -11.40 -2.75
C PHE A 139 7.04 -12.42 -3.49
N ASP A 140 7.57 -13.61 -3.65
CA ASP A 140 6.83 -14.77 -4.13
C ASP A 140 6.54 -15.70 -2.97
N VAL A 141 5.38 -16.33 -3.01
CA VAL A 141 5.04 -17.48 -2.18
C VAL A 141 5.13 -18.72 -3.06
N ARG A 142 5.75 -19.79 -2.58
CA ARG A 142 5.82 -21.04 -3.33
C ARG A 142 4.43 -21.65 -3.52
N ASN A 143 4.24 -22.43 -4.56
CA ASN A 143 3.02 -23.19 -4.76
C ASN A 143 2.93 -24.38 -3.78
N PHE A 144 1.73 -24.72 -3.38
CA PHE A 144 1.43 -25.82 -2.47
C PHE A 144 0.69 -26.96 -3.17
N SER A 145 1.00 -28.21 -2.79
CA SER A 145 0.07 -29.32 -3.07
C SER A 145 -1.21 -29.16 -2.25
N ILE A 146 -2.28 -29.84 -2.61
CA ILE A 146 -3.55 -29.76 -1.88
C ILE A 146 -3.38 -30.13 -0.40
N GLU A 147 -2.57 -31.14 -0.10
CA GLU A 147 -2.28 -31.57 1.28
C GLU A 147 -1.52 -30.49 2.05
N GLN A 148 -0.50 -29.90 1.43
CA GLN A 148 0.24 -28.78 2.02
C GLN A 148 -0.66 -27.56 2.22
N ALA A 149 -1.49 -27.24 1.22
CA ALA A 149 -2.41 -26.10 1.29
C ALA A 149 -3.42 -26.25 2.43
N LYS A 150 -3.89 -27.45 2.75
CA LYS A 150 -4.73 -27.71 3.94
C LYS A 150 -4.02 -27.35 5.25
N GLU A 151 -2.75 -27.68 5.38
CA GLU A 151 -1.98 -27.34 6.59
C GLU A 151 -1.64 -25.85 6.65
N VAL A 152 -1.27 -25.26 5.51
CA VAL A 152 -1.01 -23.82 5.39
C VAL A 152 -2.26 -23.01 5.71
N PHE A 153 -3.44 -23.46 5.27
CA PHE A 153 -4.71 -22.81 5.58
C PHE A 153 -4.96 -22.65 7.09
N LYS A 154 -4.58 -23.64 7.90
CA LYS A 154 -4.78 -23.61 9.36
C LYS A 154 -3.91 -22.57 10.07
N SER A 155 -2.73 -22.27 9.55
CA SER A 155 -1.73 -21.46 10.24
C SER A 155 -1.40 -20.14 9.52
N ARG A 156 -1.40 -20.13 8.19
CA ARG A 156 -0.96 -19.01 7.34
C ARG A 156 -1.81 -18.89 6.07
N PRO A 157 -3.15 -18.75 6.18
CA PRO A 157 -4.05 -18.73 5.03
C PRO A 157 -3.73 -17.61 4.02
N GLN A 158 -3.09 -16.53 4.45
CA GLN A 158 -2.63 -15.43 3.58
C GLN A 158 -1.55 -15.85 2.57
N ASN A 159 -0.91 -17.00 2.75
CA ASN A 159 0.07 -17.55 1.81
C ASN A 159 -0.56 -18.39 0.70
N LEU A 160 -1.86 -18.68 0.78
CA LEU A 160 -2.56 -19.38 -0.25
C LEU A 160 -3.13 -18.44 -1.30
N SER A 161 -2.93 -18.77 -2.57
CA SER A 161 -3.67 -18.16 -3.65
C SER A 161 -5.15 -18.52 -3.59
N LEU A 162 -6.02 -17.69 -4.20
CA LEU A 162 -7.44 -17.98 -4.28
C LEU A 162 -7.73 -19.33 -4.96
N ASN A 163 -6.93 -19.69 -5.99
CA ASN A 163 -7.05 -20.98 -6.67
C ASN A 163 -6.72 -22.17 -5.75
N GLU A 164 -5.68 -22.08 -4.94
CA GLU A 164 -5.33 -23.12 -3.96
C GLU A 164 -6.41 -23.25 -2.91
N MET A 165 -6.96 -22.14 -2.40
CA MET A 165 -8.11 -22.17 -1.49
C MET A 165 -9.31 -22.87 -2.10
N PHE A 166 -9.62 -22.59 -3.38
CA PHE A 166 -10.70 -23.26 -4.11
C PHE A 166 -10.44 -24.75 -4.27
N LEU A 167 -9.22 -25.17 -4.62
CA LEU A 167 -8.86 -26.58 -4.75
C LEU A 167 -8.98 -27.33 -3.42
N VAL A 168 -8.58 -26.72 -2.31
CA VAL A 168 -8.74 -27.27 -0.97
C VAL A 168 -10.21 -27.36 -0.58
N ALA A 169 -11.02 -26.31 -0.85
CA ALA A 169 -12.45 -26.32 -0.57
C ALA A 169 -13.16 -27.52 -1.25
N ASN A 170 -12.81 -27.81 -2.51
CA ASN A 170 -13.39 -28.93 -3.25
C ASN A 170 -13.03 -30.32 -2.70
N THR A 171 -12.13 -30.43 -1.72
CA THR A 171 -11.84 -31.70 -1.03
C THR A 171 -12.75 -31.94 0.17
N TYR A 172 -13.49 -30.94 0.60
CA TYR A 172 -14.44 -31.05 1.69
C TYR A 172 -15.87 -31.27 1.17
N GLU A 173 -16.75 -31.83 2.02
CA GLU A 173 -18.15 -31.93 1.70
C GLU A 173 -18.80 -30.56 1.55
N LYS A 174 -19.56 -30.34 0.50
CA LYS A 174 -20.26 -29.08 0.27
C LYS A 174 -21.19 -28.75 1.43
N GLY A 175 -21.02 -27.58 2.02
CA GLY A 175 -21.80 -27.14 3.18
C GLY A 175 -21.22 -27.59 4.53
N SER A 176 -20.11 -28.35 4.56
CA SER A 176 -19.38 -28.58 5.81
C SER A 176 -18.79 -27.28 6.36
N GLN A 177 -18.45 -27.27 7.66
CA GLN A 177 -17.87 -26.08 8.29
C GLN A 177 -16.54 -25.72 7.63
N GLU A 178 -15.69 -26.69 7.35
CA GLU A 178 -14.40 -26.49 6.69
C GLU A 178 -14.54 -25.88 5.29
N PHE A 179 -15.55 -26.32 4.52
CA PHE A 179 -15.85 -25.75 3.21
C PHE A 179 -16.22 -24.26 3.32
N ILE A 180 -17.04 -23.93 4.28
CA ILE A 180 -17.53 -22.57 4.51
C ILE A 180 -16.40 -21.66 5.02
N ASP A 181 -15.64 -22.12 6.01
CA ASP A 181 -14.53 -21.36 6.60
C ASP A 181 -13.48 -20.96 5.55
N LEU A 182 -13.27 -21.83 4.55
CA LEU A 182 -12.38 -21.53 3.43
C LEU A 182 -12.87 -20.35 2.59
N PHE A 183 -14.14 -20.34 2.21
CA PHE A 183 -14.68 -19.23 1.41
C PHE A 183 -14.85 -17.94 2.21
N GLU A 184 -15.21 -18.01 3.49
CA GLU A 184 -15.22 -16.84 4.37
C GLU A 184 -13.82 -16.23 4.54
N THR A 185 -12.79 -17.07 4.64
CA THR A 185 -11.40 -16.62 4.70
C THR A 185 -10.95 -16.04 3.37
N ALA A 186 -11.33 -16.65 2.26
CA ALA A 186 -11.02 -16.16 0.92
C ALA A 186 -11.54 -14.74 0.69
N VAL A 187 -12.79 -14.45 1.08
CA VAL A 187 -13.36 -13.07 0.99
C VAL A 187 -12.60 -12.07 1.87
N LYS A 188 -12.19 -12.48 3.08
CA LYS A 188 -11.42 -11.59 3.97
C LYS A 188 -10.05 -11.23 3.39
N LEU A 189 -9.40 -12.16 2.68
CA LEU A 189 -8.09 -11.95 2.07
C LEU A 189 -8.16 -11.30 0.69
N TYR A 190 -9.25 -11.55 -0.06
CA TYR A 190 -9.48 -11.07 -1.42
C TYR A 190 -10.83 -10.35 -1.54
N PRO A 191 -11.05 -9.24 -0.81
CA PRO A 191 -12.37 -8.61 -0.69
C PRO A 191 -12.90 -8.04 -2.01
N ASP A 192 -12.01 -7.67 -2.93
CA ASP A 192 -12.37 -7.09 -4.23
C ASP A 192 -12.50 -8.16 -5.34
N ASP A 193 -12.23 -9.43 -5.04
CA ASP A 193 -12.32 -10.50 -6.03
C ASP A 193 -13.78 -11.01 -6.17
N VAL A 194 -14.30 -10.91 -7.39
CA VAL A 194 -15.68 -11.28 -7.69
C VAL A 194 -15.93 -12.79 -7.46
N THR A 195 -14.95 -13.65 -7.77
CA THR A 195 -15.08 -15.10 -7.60
C THR A 195 -15.08 -15.48 -6.12
N ALA A 196 -14.23 -14.85 -5.30
CA ALA A 196 -14.22 -15.05 -3.86
C ALA A 196 -15.58 -14.68 -3.25
N ASN A 197 -16.11 -13.50 -3.58
CA ASN A 197 -17.40 -13.02 -3.10
C ASN A 197 -18.56 -13.94 -3.53
N LEU A 198 -18.58 -14.36 -4.80
CA LEU A 198 -19.61 -15.26 -5.31
C LEU A 198 -19.61 -16.62 -4.60
N ASN A 199 -18.44 -17.22 -4.42
CA ASN A 199 -18.28 -18.50 -3.76
C ASN A 199 -18.65 -18.43 -2.27
N ALA A 200 -18.30 -17.35 -1.58
CA ALA A 200 -18.70 -17.17 -0.19
C ALA A 200 -20.21 -16.97 -0.04
N ALA A 201 -20.83 -16.21 -0.93
CA ALA A 201 -22.29 -16.06 -0.95
C ALA A 201 -22.99 -17.40 -1.20
N ALA A 202 -22.47 -18.21 -2.14
CA ALA A 202 -23.01 -19.56 -2.41
C ALA A 202 -22.85 -20.51 -1.21
N ALA A 203 -21.71 -20.44 -0.51
CA ALA A 203 -21.45 -21.21 0.71
C ALA A 203 -22.41 -20.80 1.85
N ALA A 204 -22.64 -19.49 2.05
CA ALA A 204 -23.60 -18.98 3.03
C ALA A 204 -25.03 -19.43 2.75
N LEU A 205 -25.46 -19.36 1.48
CA LEU A 205 -26.77 -19.86 1.07
C LEU A 205 -26.96 -21.36 1.35
N SER A 206 -25.89 -22.17 1.25
CA SER A 206 -25.92 -23.59 1.56
C SER A 206 -26.24 -23.88 3.03
N ARG A 207 -25.90 -22.94 3.93
CA ARG A 207 -26.30 -22.96 5.37
C ARG A 207 -27.69 -22.39 5.66
N LYS A 208 -28.37 -21.85 4.65
CA LYS A 208 -29.58 -21.03 4.81
C LYS A 208 -29.34 -19.73 5.59
N ASP A 209 -28.11 -19.25 5.65
CA ASP A 209 -27.80 -17.92 6.16
C ASP A 209 -28.26 -16.86 5.15
N THR A 210 -29.21 -16.02 5.54
CA THR A 210 -29.80 -14.99 4.66
C THR A 210 -29.16 -13.61 4.84
N VAL A 211 -28.14 -13.50 5.66
CA VAL A 211 -27.44 -12.23 5.95
C VAL A 211 -25.99 -12.37 5.53
N TYR A 212 -25.65 -11.70 4.42
CA TYR A 212 -24.26 -11.54 3.96
C TYR A 212 -24.04 -10.08 3.55
#